data_82654fc0b5fe052e93199904528f79c0
#
_entry.id   82654fc0b5fe052e93199904528f79c0
#
_cell.length_a   1.000
_cell.length_b   1.000
_cell.length_c   1.000
_cell.angle_alpha   90.00
_cell.angle_beta   90.00
_cell.angle_gamma   90.00
#
_symmetry.space_group_name_H-M   'P 1'
#
loop_
_entity.id
_entity.type
_entity.pdbx_description
1 polymer ?
#
loop_
_entity_poly.entity_id
_entity_poly.type
_entity_poly.pdbx_seq_one_letter_code
_entity_poly.pdbx_strand_id
1 'polypeptide(L)'
;MFREHVEDYRAKGEAIRNAELFRDHFAISVCPSEGLDSPTVVGAQAANELLNIIGVKASFVLTDYRNTIYISARSIDEINVQIVMERLGGGGHLNIAGAQLEHYSIAEARDVLKQTLQKMLDEGDI
;
A
#
# COMPACT_ATOMS: atom_id res chain seq x y z
N MET A 1 -8.32 -18.66 -16.63
CA MET A 1 -8.05 -18.71 -15.18
C MET A 1 -6.56 -18.70 -14.93
N PHE A 2 -6.10 -17.80 -14.10
CA PHE A 2 -4.68 -17.73 -13.76
C PHE A 2 -4.42 -18.52 -12.47
N ARG A 3 -3.38 -19.33 -12.50
CA ARG A 3 -2.91 -20.06 -11.34
C ARG A 3 -1.78 -19.29 -10.69
N GLU A 4 -1.78 -19.24 -9.38
CA GLU A 4 -0.72 -18.59 -8.60
C GLU A 4 -0.07 -19.60 -7.66
N HIS A 5 1.15 -19.30 -7.25
CA HIS A 5 1.84 -20.11 -6.25
C HIS A 5 1.16 -19.94 -4.89
N VAL A 6 1.13 -21.00 -4.10
CA VAL A 6 0.51 -20.97 -2.77
C VAL A 6 1.17 -19.91 -1.88
N GLU A 7 2.47 -19.65 -2.07
CA GLU A 7 3.20 -18.65 -1.28
C GLU A 7 2.68 -17.24 -1.55
N ASP A 8 2.28 -16.95 -2.78
CA ASP A 8 1.68 -15.67 -3.15
C ASP A 8 0.33 -15.48 -2.47
N TYR A 9 -0.50 -16.53 -2.45
CA TYR A 9 -1.79 -16.49 -1.76
C TYR A 9 -1.62 -16.29 -0.25
N ARG A 10 -0.65 -16.98 0.35
CA ARG A 10 -0.38 -16.84 1.78
C ARG A 10 0.08 -15.43 2.12
N ALA A 11 0.97 -14.88 1.31
CA ALA A 11 1.45 -13.51 1.52
C ALA A 11 0.32 -12.50 1.40
N LYS A 12 -0.53 -12.62 0.39
CA LYS A 12 -1.70 -11.77 0.24
C LYS A 12 -2.65 -11.90 1.42
N GLY A 13 -2.94 -13.14 1.82
CA GLY A 13 -3.81 -13.41 2.97
C GLY A 13 -3.29 -12.80 4.25
N GLU A 14 -1.98 -12.88 4.49
CA GLU A 14 -1.35 -12.27 5.65
C GLU A 14 -1.45 -10.75 5.60
N ALA A 15 -1.20 -10.14 4.45
CA ALA A 15 -1.32 -8.70 4.27
C ALA A 15 -2.75 -8.23 4.54
N ILE A 16 -3.74 -8.95 4.03
CA ILE A 16 -5.15 -8.60 4.22
C ILE A 16 -5.54 -8.75 5.69
N ARG A 17 -5.16 -9.85 6.32
CA ARG A 17 -5.51 -10.11 7.71
C ARG A 17 -4.89 -9.09 8.67
N ASN A 18 -3.68 -8.63 8.39
CA ASN A 18 -2.94 -7.71 9.26
C ASN A 18 -3.12 -6.25 8.89
N ALA A 19 -4.01 -5.93 7.96
CA ALA A 19 -4.27 -4.55 7.58
C ALA A 19 -4.89 -3.79 8.74
N GLU A 20 -4.38 -2.57 8.95
CA GLU A 20 -4.98 -1.65 9.92
C GLU A 20 -5.79 -0.59 9.19
N LEU A 21 -6.82 -0.10 9.84
CA LEU A 21 -7.61 1.02 9.33
C LEU A 21 -7.10 2.31 9.97
N PHE A 22 -6.61 3.21 9.13
CA PHE A 22 -6.14 4.51 9.54
C PHE A 22 -7.22 5.54 9.18
N ARG A 23 -7.67 6.30 10.17
CA ARG A 23 -8.73 7.32 10.01
C ARG A 23 -9.98 6.74 9.32
N ASP A 24 -10.32 5.50 9.65
CA ASP A 24 -11.55 4.79 9.26
C ASP A 24 -11.67 4.43 7.76
N HIS A 25 -10.90 5.08 6.87
CA HIS A 25 -11.08 4.91 5.42
C HIS A 25 -9.84 4.45 4.68
N PHE A 26 -8.68 4.45 5.34
CA PHE A 26 -7.43 4.06 4.71
C PHE A 26 -6.93 2.75 5.30
N ALA A 27 -6.75 1.74 4.44
CA ALA A 27 -6.17 0.47 4.86
C ALA A 27 -4.66 0.53 4.63
N ILE A 28 -3.89 0.23 5.67
CA ILE A 28 -2.43 0.20 5.60
C ILE A 28 -1.98 -1.19 6.03
N SER A 29 -1.15 -1.82 5.22
CA SER A 29 -0.65 -3.15 5.52
C SER A 29 0.77 -3.36 5.01
N VAL A 30 1.38 -4.44 5.46
CA VAL A 30 2.69 -4.90 5.01
C VAL A 30 2.51 -6.26 4.36
N CYS A 31 3.06 -6.42 3.16
CA CYS A 31 3.06 -7.70 2.47
C CYS A 31 4.40 -8.40 2.72
N PRO A 32 4.40 -9.65 3.20
CA PRO A 32 5.64 -10.42 3.31
C PRO A 32 6.27 -10.61 1.93
N SER A 33 7.60 -10.55 1.88
CA SER A 33 8.33 -10.68 0.61
C SER A 33 9.17 -11.95 0.53
N GLU A 34 9.46 -12.58 1.66
CA GLU A 34 10.34 -13.73 1.72
C GLU A 34 9.78 -14.91 0.93
N GLY A 35 10.60 -15.48 0.07
CA GLY A 35 10.23 -16.65 -0.72
C GLY A 35 9.37 -16.36 -1.94
N LEU A 36 9.05 -15.10 -2.23
CA LEU A 36 8.24 -14.73 -3.37
C LEU A 36 9.11 -14.37 -4.58
N ASP A 37 8.69 -14.78 -5.77
CA ASP A 37 9.37 -14.43 -7.01
C ASP A 37 9.19 -12.95 -7.37
N SER A 38 7.99 -12.43 -7.13
CA SER A 38 7.64 -11.05 -7.48
C SER A 38 6.89 -10.38 -6.33
N PRO A 39 7.59 -10.06 -5.21
CA PRO A 39 6.94 -9.52 -4.02
C PRO A 39 6.15 -8.23 -4.27
N THR A 40 6.65 -7.35 -5.14
CA THR A 40 5.99 -6.07 -5.41
C THR A 40 4.67 -6.27 -6.16
N VAL A 41 4.60 -7.28 -7.02
CA VAL A 41 3.35 -7.63 -7.72
C VAL A 41 2.32 -8.14 -6.72
N VAL A 42 2.75 -9.01 -5.80
CA VAL A 42 1.87 -9.55 -4.76
C VAL A 42 1.36 -8.43 -3.86
N GLY A 43 2.24 -7.49 -3.48
CA GLY A 43 1.86 -6.32 -2.70
C GLY A 43 0.81 -5.46 -3.40
N ALA A 44 0.96 -5.25 -4.70
CA ALA A 44 0.00 -4.51 -5.50
C ALA A 44 -1.36 -5.22 -5.57
N GLN A 45 -1.34 -6.54 -5.70
CA GLN A 45 -2.56 -7.35 -5.69
C GLN A 45 -3.26 -7.27 -4.33
N ALA A 46 -2.51 -7.31 -3.24
CA ALA A 46 -3.06 -7.15 -1.90
C ALA A 46 -3.72 -5.78 -1.74
N ALA A 47 -3.11 -4.73 -2.28
CA ALA A 47 -3.68 -3.39 -2.24
C ALA A 47 -5.04 -3.34 -2.96
N ASN A 48 -5.15 -4.00 -4.12
CA ASN A 48 -6.42 -4.11 -4.83
C ASN A 48 -7.47 -4.84 -4.00
N GLU A 49 -7.09 -5.94 -3.36
CA GLU A 49 -8.02 -6.74 -2.54
C GLU A 49 -8.57 -5.94 -1.36
N LEU A 50 -7.74 -5.11 -0.73
CA LEU A 50 -8.17 -4.31 0.42
C LEU A 50 -9.28 -3.31 0.06
N LEU A 51 -9.38 -2.90 -1.20
CA LEU A 51 -10.47 -2.03 -1.65
C LEU A 51 -11.83 -2.72 -1.66
N ASN A 52 -11.87 -4.04 -1.55
CA ASN A 52 -13.13 -4.80 -1.47
C ASN A 52 -13.77 -4.74 -0.09
N ILE A 53 -13.06 -4.18 0.90
CA ILE A 53 -13.59 -4.03 2.25
C ILE A 53 -14.53 -2.82 2.29
N ILE A 54 -15.73 -3.02 2.79
CA ILE A 54 -16.72 -1.94 2.92
C ILE A 54 -16.15 -0.84 3.82
N GLY A 55 -16.18 0.39 3.33
CA GLY A 55 -15.68 1.56 4.06
C GLY A 55 -14.24 1.94 3.73
N VAL A 56 -13.46 1.05 3.12
CA VAL A 56 -12.11 1.38 2.67
C VAL A 56 -12.19 2.17 1.37
N LYS A 57 -11.60 3.34 1.38
CA LYS A 57 -11.55 4.23 0.19
C LYS A 57 -10.19 4.27 -0.47
N ALA A 58 -9.14 3.96 0.28
CA ALA A 58 -7.79 3.85 -0.26
C ALA A 58 -7.01 2.81 0.53
N SER A 59 -6.08 2.15 -0.15
CA SER A 59 -5.22 1.14 0.45
C SER A 59 -3.76 1.40 0.11
N PHE A 60 -2.90 1.10 1.07
CA PHE A 60 -1.45 1.29 0.93
C PHE A 60 -0.79 0.02 1.47
N VAL A 61 -0.05 -0.68 0.62
CA VAL A 61 0.65 -1.90 1.01
C VAL A 61 2.15 -1.70 0.83
N LEU A 62 2.89 -1.91 1.91
CA LEU A 62 4.33 -1.77 1.96
C LEU A 62 4.98 -3.13 1.79
N THR A 63 5.97 -3.21 0.89
CA THR A 63 6.71 -4.43 0.62
C THR A 63 8.19 -4.13 0.72
N ASP A 64 8.89 -4.80 1.64
CA ASP A 64 10.35 -4.65 1.81
C ASP A 64 11.04 -5.65 0.88
N TYR A 65 11.70 -5.16 -0.15
CA TYR A 65 12.36 -5.99 -1.13
C TYR A 65 13.68 -5.34 -1.58
N ARG A 66 14.77 -6.07 -1.43
CA ARG A 66 16.11 -5.63 -1.85
C ARG A 66 16.48 -4.25 -1.28
N ASN A 67 16.29 -4.07 0.02
CA ASN A 67 16.62 -2.86 0.77
C ASN A 67 15.81 -1.62 0.34
N THR A 68 14.70 -1.82 -0.32
CA THR A 68 13.80 -0.75 -0.75
C THR A 68 12.39 -1.09 -0.28
N ILE A 69 11.70 -0.12 0.29
CA ILE A 69 10.30 -0.27 0.64
C ILE A 69 9.46 0.21 -0.54
N TYR A 70 8.72 -0.71 -1.13
CA TYR A 70 7.79 -0.40 -2.23
C TYR A 70 6.42 -0.17 -1.63
N ILE A 71 5.80 0.96 -1.95
CA ILE A 71 4.44 1.24 -1.53
C ILE A 71 3.54 1.13 -2.75
N SER A 72 2.56 0.24 -2.67
CA SER A 72 1.49 0.13 -3.67
C SER A 72 0.26 0.81 -3.12
N ALA A 73 -0.25 1.80 -3.84
CA ALA A 73 -1.40 2.58 -3.40
C ALA A 73 -2.54 2.43 -4.41
N ARG A 74 -3.74 2.23 -3.88
CA ARG A 74 -4.97 2.08 -4.68
C ARG A 74 -6.07 2.88 -4.02
N SER A 75 -7.01 3.36 -4.82
CA SER A 75 -8.16 4.08 -4.28
C SER A 75 -9.38 3.93 -5.16
N ILE A 76 -10.50 4.35 -4.62
CA ILE A 76 -11.76 4.43 -5.35
C ILE A 76 -12.25 5.88 -5.34
N ASP A 77 -13.13 6.20 -6.29
CA ASP A 77 -13.80 7.49 -6.39
C ASP A 77 -12.79 8.65 -6.46
N GLU A 78 -13.03 9.71 -5.69
CA GLU A 78 -12.27 10.96 -5.75
C GLU A 78 -10.98 10.95 -4.92
N ILE A 79 -10.69 9.89 -4.19
CA ILE A 79 -9.46 9.83 -3.38
C ILE A 79 -8.24 9.70 -4.31
N ASN A 80 -7.39 10.70 -4.27
CA ASN A 80 -6.23 10.80 -5.17
C ASN A 80 -4.97 10.26 -4.51
N VAL A 81 -4.64 8.98 -4.78
CA VAL A 81 -3.41 8.40 -4.24
C VAL A 81 -2.16 8.86 -4.99
N GLN A 82 -2.32 9.40 -6.19
CA GLN A 82 -1.18 9.95 -6.95
C GLN A 82 -0.49 11.06 -6.17
N ILE A 83 -1.24 12.02 -5.65
CA ILE A 83 -0.64 13.14 -4.91
C ILE A 83 -0.03 12.68 -3.59
N VAL A 84 -0.57 11.63 -2.96
CA VAL A 84 0.03 11.05 -1.76
C VAL A 84 1.39 10.46 -2.11
N MET A 85 1.46 9.65 -3.15
CA MET A 85 2.70 9.01 -3.56
C MET A 85 3.74 10.02 -4.07
N GLU A 86 3.29 11.09 -4.73
CA GLU A 86 4.19 12.15 -5.17
C GLU A 86 4.89 12.83 -3.99
N ARG A 87 4.21 13.01 -2.88
CA ARG A 87 4.83 13.55 -1.66
C ARG A 87 5.90 12.63 -1.08
N LEU A 88 5.85 11.35 -1.42
CA LEU A 88 6.84 10.36 -1.00
C LEU A 88 7.88 10.07 -2.11
N GLY A 89 7.90 10.91 -3.14
CA GLY A 89 8.86 10.77 -4.23
C GLY A 89 8.45 9.81 -5.33
N GLY A 90 7.23 9.32 -5.29
CA GLY A 90 6.68 8.41 -6.29
C GLY A 90 5.76 9.08 -7.28
N GLY A 91 4.79 8.33 -7.80
CA GLY A 91 3.83 8.83 -8.76
C GLY A 91 2.85 7.75 -9.21
N GLY A 92 2.14 8.05 -10.28
CA GLY A 92 1.14 7.16 -10.85
C GLY A 92 -0.03 7.92 -11.42
N HIS A 93 -1.22 7.41 -11.14
CA HIS A 93 -2.48 7.98 -11.57
C HIS A 93 -3.41 8.15 -10.36
N LEU A 94 -4.57 8.76 -10.58
CA LEU A 94 -5.54 9.08 -9.52
C LEU A 94 -5.79 7.91 -8.56
N ASN A 95 -6.10 6.74 -9.11
CA ASN A 95 -6.52 5.58 -8.31
C ASN A 95 -5.47 4.46 -8.23
N ILE A 96 -4.34 4.59 -8.91
CA ILE A 96 -3.25 3.59 -8.92
C ILE A 96 -1.93 4.35 -8.91
N ALA A 97 -1.17 4.20 -7.84
CA ALA A 97 0.10 4.89 -7.70
C ALA A 97 1.05 4.07 -6.83
N GLY A 98 2.29 4.51 -6.74
CA GLY A 98 3.29 3.85 -5.92
C GLY A 98 4.47 4.74 -5.62
N ALA A 99 5.27 4.31 -4.65
CA ALA A 99 6.51 4.99 -4.28
C ALA A 99 7.54 3.97 -3.84
N GLN A 100 8.81 4.39 -3.87
CA GLN A 100 9.92 3.56 -3.41
C GLN A 100 10.71 4.38 -2.39
N LEU A 101 10.88 3.83 -1.20
CA LEU A 101 11.62 4.48 -0.12
C LEU A 101 12.89 3.67 0.16
N GLU A 102 14.04 4.25 -0.16
CA GLU A 102 15.34 3.65 0.12
C GLU A 102 15.83 4.07 1.50
N HIS A 103 16.55 3.17 2.17
CA HIS A 103 17.12 3.42 3.49
C HIS A 103 16.08 3.62 4.61
N TYR A 104 14.90 3.04 4.45
CA TYR A 104 13.85 3.03 5.47
C TYR A 104 13.62 1.61 5.96
N SER A 105 13.32 1.47 7.24
CA SER A 105 12.71 0.24 7.75
C SER A 105 11.21 0.26 7.43
N ILE A 106 10.56 -0.89 7.56
CA ILE A 106 9.10 -0.97 7.41
C ILE A 106 8.41 -0.03 8.41
N ALA A 107 8.88 -0.01 9.66
CA ALA A 107 8.29 0.85 10.70
C ALA A 107 8.44 2.32 10.35
N GLU A 108 9.62 2.73 9.89
CA GLU A 108 9.86 4.12 9.47
C GLU A 108 9.01 4.51 8.27
N ALA A 109 8.92 3.63 7.28
CA ALA A 109 8.13 3.88 6.08
C ALA A 109 6.63 4.01 6.42
N ARG A 110 6.14 3.15 7.32
CA ARG A 110 4.75 3.21 7.79
C ARG A 110 4.47 4.53 8.50
N ASP A 111 5.38 4.97 9.35
CA ASP A 111 5.23 6.23 10.08
C ASP A 111 5.21 7.43 9.13
N VAL A 112 6.12 7.46 8.16
CA VAL A 112 6.16 8.53 7.16
C VAL A 112 4.88 8.57 6.34
N LEU A 113 4.37 7.41 5.96
CA LEU A 113 3.09 7.31 5.23
C LEU A 113 1.95 7.89 6.07
N LYS A 114 1.85 7.48 7.33
CA LYS A 114 0.78 7.96 8.22
C LYS A 114 0.88 9.46 8.44
N GLN A 115 2.08 9.99 8.64
CA GLN A 115 2.29 11.43 8.82
C GLN A 115 1.88 12.19 7.57
N THR A 116 2.22 11.67 6.40
CA THR A 116 1.85 12.27 5.11
C THR A 116 0.33 12.29 4.94
N LEU A 117 -0.34 11.17 5.21
CA LEU A 117 -1.79 11.08 5.12
C LEU A 117 -2.46 12.04 6.10
N GLN A 118 -1.98 12.11 7.33
CA GLN A 118 -2.56 12.99 8.34
C GLN A 118 -2.42 14.46 7.95
N LYS A 119 -1.26 14.84 7.46
CA LYS A 119 -1.00 16.21 7.02
C LYS A 119 -1.93 16.58 5.85
N MET A 120 -2.08 15.68 4.89
CA MET A 120 -2.93 15.93 3.73
C MET A 120 -4.42 16.00 4.12
N LEU A 121 -4.85 15.19 5.07
CA LEU A 121 -6.20 15.28 5.64
C LEU A 121 -6.42 16.64 6.31
N ASP A 122 -5.45 17.08 7.11
CA ASP A 122 -5.52 18.35 7.83
C ASP A 122 -5.55 19.54 6.86
N GLU A 123 -4.85 19.43 5.75
CA GLU A 123 -4.80 20.46 4.71
C GLU A 123 -6.01 20.41 3.75
N GLY A 124 -6.80 19.36 3.82
CA GLY A 124 -7.94 19.18 2.94
C GLY A 124 -7.58 18.68 1.54
N ASP A 125 -6.39 18.11 1.36
CA ASP A 125 -5.94 17.61 0.07
C ASP A 125 -6.48 16.23 -0.27
N ILE A 126 -6.91 15.51 0.74
CA ILE A 126 -7.57 14.20 0.56
C ILE A 126 -8.75 14.04 1.51
#